data_af90788f3925dc930dcfeb2b4e238067
#
_entry.id   af90788f3925dc930dcfeb2b4e238067
#
_cell.length_a   1.000
_cell.length_b   1.000
_cell.length_c   1.000
_cell.angle_alpha   90.00
_cell.angle_beta   90.00
_cell.angle_gamma   90.00
#
_symmetry.space_group_name_H-M   'P 1'
#
loop_
_entity.id
_entity.type
_entity.pdbx_description
1 polymer ?
#
loop_
_entity_poly.entity_id
_entity_poly.type
_entity_poly.pdbx_seq_one_letter_code
_entity_poly.pdbx_strand_id
1 'polypeptide(L)'
;TTGYPEFDHVLLKKLGWWADLSEAEQKAAEGKNWKTDPTGAIIRVAMAHGCHPFGNAKARAVVWNFPDAIPQHREPIYGTRPDMVAKYPSHDDQKTRWRLPILYKSLQAKNVEEKMHEKFPLIMTSGRLVEYEGGGEETRSNPWLAELQQEMFVEINPETATARGIRNGERVWVSSPTGARINVQALVTPRVGPDTVFLPFHFSGRWQGEDMKPYYPDGAMPVVRGEAVNTATTYGYDIVTMMQETKTTICNLE
;
A
#
# COMPACT_ATOMS: atom_id res chain seq x y z
N THR A 1 11.40 -3.19 -7.09
CA THR A 1 12.35 -3.57 -8.14
C THR A 1 13.09 -4.84 -7.80
N THR A 2 12.33 -5.82 -7.57
CA THR A 2 12.82 -7.17 -7.43
C THR A 2 12.97 -7.75 -8.83
N GLY A 3 14.06 -8.37 -9.11
CA GLY A 3 14.16 -9.17 -10.31
C GLY A 3 15.14 -8.74 -11.37
N TYR A 4 16.14 -7.98 -11.00
CA TYR A 4 17.34 -7.98 -11.83
C TYR A 4 18.06 -9.31 -11.62
N PRO A 5 18.30 -10.07 -12.70
CA PRO A 5 19.15 -11.22 -12.56
C PRO A 5 20.51 -10.77 -12.03
N GLU A 6 21.13 -11.61 -11.24
CA GLU A 6 22.51 -11.38 -10.84
C GLU A 6 23.36 -11.41 -12.11
N PHE A 7 23.93 -10.29 -12.50
CA PHE A 7 24.83 -10.23 -13.65
C PHE A 7 26.16 -10.86 -13.27
N ASP A 8 26.43 -12.00 -13.86
CA ASP A 8 27.66 -12.74 -13.69
C ASP A 8 28.24 -13.15 -15.04
N HIS A 9 29.42 -13.74 -15.00
CA HIS A 9 30.11 -14.21 -16.20
C HIS A 9 29.30 -15.26 -16.98
N VAL A 10 28.50 -16.09 -16.29
CA VAL A 10 27.68 -17.14 -16.93
C VAL A 10 26.55 -16.49 -17.73
N LEU A 11 25.87 -15.51 -17.14
CA LEU A 11 24.79 -14.80 -17.79
C LEU A 11 25.30 -13.99 -18.99
N LEU A 12 26.44 -13.30 -18.86
CA LEU A 12 27.03 -12.57 -19.98
C LEU A 12 27.40 -13.49 -21.14
N LYS A 13 27.96 -14.67 -20.86
CA LYS A 13 28.27 -15.69 -21.88
C LYS A 13 26.98 -16.18 -22.56
N LYS A 14 25.94 -16.48 -21.78
CA LYS A 14 24.64 -16.94 -22.29
C LYS A 14 23.97 -15.89 -23.20
N LEU A 15 24.12 -14.61 -22.88
CA LEU A 15 23.55 -13.49 -23.66
C LEU A 15 24.42 -13.10 -24.86
N GLY A 16 25.60 -13.69 -25.02
CA GLY A 16 26.55 -13.30 -26.06
C GLY A 16 27.32 -12.02 -25.78
N TRP A 17 27.14 -11.42 -24.62
CA TRP A 17 27.74 -10.12 -24.25
C TRP A 17 29.16 -10.27 -23.70
N TRP A 18 29.61 -11.49 -23.50
CA TRP A 18 31.00 -11.76 -23.06
C TRP A 18 32.06 -11.29 -24.05
N ALA A 19 31.70 -11.27 -25.34
CA ALA A 19 32.57 -10.79 -26.39
C ALA A 19 32.83 -9.27 -26.34
N ASP A 20 32.03 -8.51 -25.62
CA ASP A 20 32.18 -7.07 -25.43
C ASP A 20 33.23 -6.71 -24.37
N LEU A 21 33.78 -7.71 -23.70
CA LEU A 21 34.92 -7.58 -22.79
C LEU A 21 36.23 -7.83 -23.54
N SER A 22 37.24 -7.05 -23.22
CA SER A 22 38.61 -7.34 -23.65
C SER A 22 39.11 -8.66 -23.01
N GLU A 23 40.12 -9.27 -23.60
CA GLU A 23 40.71 -10.52 -23.09
C GLU A 23 41.17 -10.39 -21.61
N ALA A 24 41.74 -9.24 -21.26
CA ALA A 24 42.16 -8.95 -19.89
C ALA A 24 40.97 -8.89 -18.92
N GLU A 25 39.88 -8.23 -19.34
CA GLU A 25 38.64 -8.15 -18.56
C GLU A 25 37.97 -9.51 -18.44
N GLN A 26 37.91 -10.29 -19.50
CA GLN A 26 37.38 -11.65 -19.51
C GLN A 26 38.10 -12.53 -18.46
N LYS A 27 39.45 -12.45 -18.48
CA LYS A 27 40.28 -13.18 -17.52
C LYS A 27 40.03 -12.74 -16.08
N ALA A 28 39.87 -11.45 -15.85
CA ALA A 28 39.63 -10.90 -14.51
C ALA A 28 38.18 -11.18 -14.00
N ALA A 29 37.22 -11.18 -14.92
CA ALA A 29 35.79 -11.34 -14.62
C ALA A 29 35.34 -12.81 -14.59
N GLU A 30 36.18 -13.75 -14.98
CA GLU A 30 35.84 -15.18 -14.97
C GLU A 30 35.53 -15.64 -13.55
N GLY A 31 34.39 -16.32 -13.37
CA GLY A 31 33.91 -16.75 -12.06
C GLY A 31 33.38 -15.63 -11.15
N LYS A 32 33.25 -14.42 -11.67
CA LYS A 32 32.79 -13.24 -10.90
C LYS A 32 31.38 -12.82 -11.29
N ASN A 33 30.79 -12.05 -10.41
CA ASN A 33 29.56 -11.30 -10.71
C ASN A 33 29.87 -9.79 -10.69
N TRP A 34 28.87 -8.99 -11.02
CA TRP A 34 29.00 -7.54 -11.11
C TRP A 34 29.48 -6.85 -9.84
N LYS A 35 29.30 -7.49 -8.65
CA LYS A 35 29.78 -6.97 -7.34
C LYS A 35 31.23 -7.36 -7.05
N THR A 36 31.65 -8.49 -7.57
CA THR A 36 32.96 -9.09 -7.25
C THR A 36 33.98 -8.96 -8.37
N ASP A 37 33.55 -8.49 -9.56
CA ASP A 37 34.45 -8.16 -10.66
C ASP A 37 35.24 -6.89 -10.35
N PRO A 38 36.57 -6.98 -10.18
CA PRO A 38 37.38 -5.83 -9.80
C PRO A 38 37.57 -4.81 -10.93
N THR A 39 37.26 -5.20 -12.17
CA THR A 39 37.39 -4.31 -13.35
C THR A 39 36.14 -3.50 -13.59
N GLY A 40 34.99 -3.90 -13.03
CA GLY A 40 33.69 -3.32 -13.34
C GLY A 40 33.19 -3.60 -14.77
N ALA A 41 33.85 -4.50 -15.51
CA ALA A 41 33.51 -4.79 -16.88
C ALA A 41 32.15 -5.44 -17.05
N ILE A 42 31.79 -6.35 -16.12
CA ILE A 42 30.47 -7.00 -16.12
C ILE A 42 29.34 -5.97 -16.04
N ILE A 43 29.43 -5.02 -15.10
CA ILE A 43 28.41 -3.98 -14.95
C ILE A 43 28.45 -2.99 -16.13
N ARG A 44 29.62 -2.64 -16.63
CA ARG A 44 29.75 -1.75 -17.79
C ARG A 44 29.08 -2.33 -19.03
N VAL A 45 29.31 -3.59 -19.32
CA VAL A 45 28.68 -4.28 -20.46
C VAL A 45 27.18 -4.41 -20.25
N ALA A 46 26.74 -4.81 -19.08
CA ALA A 46 25.30 -4.87 -18.77
C ALA A 46 24.62 -3.51 -18.98
N MET A 47 25.25 -2.41 -18.56
CA MET A 47 24.74 -1.06 -18.76
C MET A 47 24.72 -0.65 -20.24
N ALA A 48 25.73 -1.01 -21.00
CA ALA A 48 25.77 -0.75 -22.45
C ALA A 48 24.61 -1.43 -23.20
N HIS A 49 24.18 -2.59 -22.72
CA HIS A 49 22.99 -3.31 -23.21
C HIS A 49 21.68 -2.88 -22.55
N GLY A 50 21.64 -1.72 -21.91
CA GLY A 50 20.43 -1.14 -21.33
C GLY A 50 19.99 -1.75 -20.00
N CYS A 51 20.83 -2.55 -19.35
CA CYS A 51 20.57 -3.09 -18.03
C CYS A 51 21.14 -2.18 -16.94
N HIS A 52 20.31 -1.86 -15.97
CA HIS A 52 20.69 -0.93 -14.91
C HIS A 52 20.49 -1.61 -13.54
N PRO A 53 21.53 -2.24 -12.96
CA PRO A 53 21.43 -2.97 -11.69
C PRO A 53 20.94 -2.11 -10.53
N PHE A 54 21.16 -0.81 -10.60
CA PHE A 54 20.71 0.17 -9.61
C PHE A 54 19.37 0.83 -9.96
N GLY A 55 18.72 0.37 -11.05
CA GLY A 55 17.59 1.07 -11.65
C GLY A 55 18.06 2.18 -12.62
N ASN A 56 17.15 2.62 -13.45
CA ASN A 56 17.42 3.64 -14.48
C ASN A 56 16.48 4.85 -14.37
N ALA A 57 15.81 5.02 -13.23
CA ALA A 57 14.82 6.06 -12.97
C ALA A 57 13.62 6.06 -13.95
N LYS A 58 13.41 4.97 -14.68
CA LYS A 58 12.25 4.80 -15.56
C LYS A 58 11.22 3.92 -14.89
N ALA A 59 9.96 4.30 -15.03
CA ALA A 59 8.87 3.43 -14.65
C ALA A 59 8.92 2.14 -15.47
N ARG A 60 8.64 1.03 -14.83
CA ARG A 60 8.61 -0.28 -15.48
C ARG A 60 7.20 -0.82 -15.44
N ALA A 61 6.66 -1.17 -16.60
CA ALA A 61 5.42 -1.91 -16.68
C ALA A 61 5.67 -3.36 -16.21
N VAL A 62 4.81 -3.84 -15.33
CA VAL A 62 4.82 -5.23 -14.88
C VAL A 62 4.05 -6.10 -15.86
N VAL A 63 3.04 -5.55 -16.49
CA VAL A 63 2.25 -6.18 -17.55
C VAL A 63 2.57 -5.50 -18.87
N TRP A 64 3.06 -6.27 -19.84
CA TRP A 64 3.48 -5.75 -21.13
C TRP A 64 2.32 -5.52 -22.11
N ASN A 65 1.24 -6.26 -21.94
CA ASN A 65 0.03 -6.12 -22.74
C ASN A 65 -1.13 -5.74 -21.82
N PHE A 66 -1.58 -4.52 -21.94
CA PHE A 66 -2.82 -4.12 -21.30
C PHE A 66 -4.01 -4.68 -22.08
N PRO A 67 -5.04 -5.16 -21.39
CA PRO A 67 -6.23 -5.72 -22.03
C PRO A 67 -7.02 -4.69 -22.84
N ASP A 68 -6.90 -3.42 -22.46
CA ASP A 68 -7.67 -2.33 -23.01
C ASP A 68 -6.75 -1.24 -23.55
N ALA A 69 -7.08 -0.67 -24.71
CA ALA A 69 -6.38 0.50 -25.26
C ALA A 69 -6.56 1.73 -24.35
N ILE A 70 -7.72 1.83 -23.71
CA ILE A 70 -8.03 2.82 -22.67
C ILE A 70 -8.28 2.02 -21.39
N PRO A 71 -7.59 2.33 -20.30
CA PRO A 71 -7.79 1.61 -19.04
C PRO A 71 -9.25 1.65 -18.59
N GLN A 72 -9.81 0.49 -18.31
CA GLN A 72 -11.16 0.34 -17.80
C GLN A 72 -11.11 -0.33 -16.44
N HIS A 73 -12.07 -0.02 -15.60
CA HIS A 73 -12.20 -0.69 -14.31
C HIS A 73 -12.43 -2.19 -14.49
N ARG A 74 -11.70 -2.97 -13.76
CA ARG A 74 -11.89 -4.42 -13.60
C ARG A 74 -11.97 -4.73 -12.12
N GLU A 75 -12.96 -5.52 -11.75
CA GLU A 75 -13.07 -5.92 -10.36
C GLU A 75 -11.88 -6.77 -9.92
N PRO A 76 -11.33 -6.52 -8.72
CA PRO A 76 -10.27 -7.34 -8.17
C PRO A 76 -10.69 -8.80 -8.08
N ILE A 77 -9.79 -9.72 -8.41
CA ILE A 77 -10.05 -11.16 -8.27
C ILE A 77 -10.39 -11.53 -6.82
N TYR A 78 -9.79 -10.82 -5.89
CA TYR A 78 -9.98 -11.01 -4.46
C TYR A 78 -10.73 -9.83 -3.83
N GLY A 79 -11.76 -9.35 -4.49
CA GLY A 79 -12.65 -8.35 -3.91
C GLY A 79 -13.28 -8.87 -2.61
N THR A 80 -13.15 -8.12 -1.53
CA THR A 80 -13.62 -8.54 -0.19
C THR A 80 -15.11 -8.29 0.02
N ARG A 81 -15.73 -7.52 -0.87
CA ARG A 81 -17.14 -7.12 -0.79
C ARG A 81 -17.87 -7.37 -2.11
N PRO A 82 -18.14 -8.63 -2.46
CA PRO A 82 -18.86 -8.96 -3.70
C PRO A 82 -20.30 -8.41 -3.73
N ASP A 83 -20.90 -8.20 -2.58
CA ASP A 83 -22.21 -7.54 -2.41
C ASP A 83 -22.17 -6.07 -2.86
N MET A 84 -21.07 -5.36 -2.64
CA MET A 84 -20.89 -3.97 -3.07
C MET A 84 -20.75 -3.88 -4.58
N VAL A 85 -20.09 -4.85 -5.22
CA VAL A 85 -20.01 -4.91 -6.69
C VAL A 85 -21.39 -5.00 -7.31
N ALA A 86 -22.29 -5.76 -6.72
CA ALA A 86 -23.68 -5.86 -7.18
C ALA A 86 -24.49 -4.56 -6.94
N LYS A 87 -24.21 -3.87 -5.82
CA LYS A 87 -24.87 -2.62 -5.45
C LYS A 87 -24.39 -1.42 -6.29
N TYR A 88 -23.11 -1.39 -6.66
CA TYR A 88 -22.48 -0.33 -7.43
C TYR A 88 -21.76 -0.91 -8.65
N PRO A 89 -22.51 -1.41 -9.64
CA PRO A 89 -21.89 -2.02 -10.81
C PRO A 89 -21.12 -0.97 -11.60
N SER A 90 -19.90 -1.31 -12.02
CA SER A 90 -19.22 -0.53 -13.05
C SER A 90 -19.99 -0.68 -14.37
N HIS A 91 -19.77 0.22 -15.31
CA HIS A 91 -20.39 0.06 -16.61
C HIS A 91 -19.68 -0.94 -17.52
N ASP A 92 -18.68 -1.62 -16.98
CA ASP A 92 -17.96 -2.67 -17.65
C ASP A 92 -18.52 -4.06 -17.31
N ASP A 93 -18.21 -5.04 -18.13
CA ASP A 93 -18.58 -6.43 -17.89
C ASP A 93 -17.78 -7.00 -16.71
N GLN A 94 -18.45 -7.17 -15.58
CA GLN A 94 -17.88 -7.74 -14.35
C GLN A 94 -17.46 -9.22 -14.49
N LYS A 95 -17.79 -9.88 -15.58
CA LYS A 95 -17.41 -11.29 -15.82
C LYS A 95 -15.95 -11.43 -16.21
N THR A 96 -15.36 -10.40 -16.80
CA THR A 96 -13.95 -10.43 -17.18
C THR A 96 -13.07 -10.07 -15.98
N ARG A 97 -12.29 -11.06 -15.55
CA ARG A 97 -11.36 -10.90 -14.45
C ARG A 97 -9.97 -11.32 -14.87
N TRP A 98 -8.98 -10.53 -14.54
CA TRP A 98 -7.59 -10.81 -14.85
C TRP A 98 -6.97 -11.70 -13.77
N ARG A 99 -6.27 -12.75 -14.22
CA ARG A 99 -5.52 -13.64 -13.33
C ARG A 99 -4.07 -13.63 -13.74
N LEU A 100 -3.25 -13.02 -12.91
CA LEU A 100 -1.80 -13.17 -12.99
C LEU A 100 -1.37 -14.25 -11.99
N PRO A 101 -0.37 -15.07 -12.35
CA PRO A 101 0.27 -15.94 -11.37
C PRO A 101 0.84 -15.10 -10.24
N ILE A 102 0.37 -15.31 -9.02
CA ILE A 102 0.87 -14.66 -7.83
C ILE A 102 1.46 -15.71 -6.91
N LEU A 103 2.65 -15.45 -6.44
CA LEU A 103 3.37 -16.37 -5.55
C LEU A 103 2.81 -16.34 -4.13
N TYR A 104 2.19 -15.23 -3.74
CA TYR A 104 1.66 -15.02 -2.41
C TYR A 104 0.18 -14.71 -2.44
N LYS A 105 -0.58 -15.35 -1.56
CA LYS A 105 -1.93 -14.92 -1.26
C LYS A 105 -1.85 -13.63 -0.45
N SER A 106 -2.55 -12.59 -0.91
CA SER A 106 -2.75 -11.39 -0.12
C SER A 106 -3.65 -11.67 1.08
N LEU A 107 -3.63 -10.80 2.08
CA LEU A 107 -4.59 -10.88 3.18
C LEU A 107 -6.03 -10.75 2.67
N GLN A 108 -6.25 -9.98 1.61
CA GLN A 108 -7.56 -9.87 0.96
C GLN A 108 -8.05 -11.22 0.42
N ALA A 109 -7.19 -12.02 -0.21
CA ALA A 109 -7.56 -13.35 -0.67
C ALA A 109 -8.05 -14.24 0.48
N LYS A 110 -7.34 -14.20 1.61
CA LYS A 110 -7.72 -14.90 2.83
C LYS A 110 -9.07 -14.38 3.37
N ASN A 111 -9.25 -13.08 3.41
CA ASN A 111 -10.50 -12.45 3.86
C ASN A 111 -11.70 -12.89 3.02
N VAL A 112 -11.52 -13.08 1.71
CA VAL A 112 -12.57 -13.60 0.83
C VAL A 112 -12.88 -15.06 1.14
N GLU A 113 -11.86 -15.91 1.26
CA GLU A 113 -12.00 -17.33 1.57
C GLU A 113 -12.73 -17.55 2.91
N GLU A 114 -12.42 -16.73 3.92
CA GLU A 114 -12.99 -16.81 5.26
C GLU A 114 -14.27 -15.97 5.44
N LYS A 115 -14.77 -15.33 4.38
CA LYS A 115 -15.96 -14.45 4.40
C LYS A 115 -15.88 -13.36 5.47
N MET A 116 -14.72 -12.78 5.67
CA MET A 116 -14.48 -11.82 6.74
C MET A 116 -15.35 -10.57 6.63
N HIS A 117 -15.91 -10.26 5.46
CA HIS A 117 -16.85 -9.16 5.27
C HIS A 117 -18.15 -9.29 6.09
N GLU A 118 -18.55 -10.51 6.49
CA GLU A 118 -19.68 -10.71 7.39
C GLU A 118 -19.40 -10.16 8.79
N LYS A 119 -18.14 -10.25 9.23
CA LYS A 119 -17.68 -9.76 10.52
C LYS A 119 -17.18 -8.32 10.47
N PHE A 120 -16.64 -7.89 9.34
CA PHE A 120 -16.10 -6.55 9.10
C PHE A 120 -16.84 -5.91 7.91
N PRO A 121 -18.08 -5.42 8.13
CA PRO A 121 -18.99 -5.07 7.04
C PRO A 121 -18.72 -3.71 6.37
N LEU A 122 -17.83 -2.89 6.91
CA LEU A 122 -17.54 -1.57 6.38
C LEU A 122 -16.23 -1.57 5.57
N ILE A 123 -16.17 -0.73 4.57
CA ILE A 123 -14.93 -0.43 3.84
C ILE A 123 -14.25 0.75 4.52
N MET A 124 -13.01 0.55 4.95
CA MET A 124 -12.15 1.61 5.46
C MET A 124 -11.28 2.14 4.34
N THR A 125 -11.45 3.40 4.01
CA THR A 125 -10.53 4.12 3.13
C THR A 125 -9.69 5.12 3.92
N SER A 126 -8.57 5.53 3.36
CA SER A 126 -7.64 6.44 4.01
C SER A 126 -7.17 7.52 3.04
N GLY A 127 -6.86 8.67 3.56
CA GLY A 127 -6.44 9.80 2.77
C GLY A 127 -5.70 10.86 3.57
N ARG A 128 -5.50 11.99 2.91
CA ARG A 128 -4.80 13.16 3.43
C ARG A 128 -5.76 14.15 4.07
N LEU A 129 -5.20 14.97 4.96
CA LEU A 129 -5.86 16.18 5.47
C LEU A 129 -5.26 17.40 4.79
N VAL A 130 -6.07 18.41 4.57
CA VAL A 130 -5.66 19.66 3.92
C VAL A 130 -4.67 20.47 4.79
N GLU A 131 -4.70 20.26 6.10
CA GLU A 131 -3.79 20.89 7.06
C GLU A 131 -2.35 20.37 6.93
N TYR A 132 -2.17 19.19 6.34
CA TYR A 132 -0.86 18.55 6.20
C TYR A 132 -0.54 18.30 4.74
N GLU A 133 0.62 18.77 4.32
CA GLU A 133 1.12 18.55 2.96
C GLU A 133 1.41 17.05 2.72
N GLY A 134 1.00 16.51 1.57
CA GLY A 134 1.31 15.17 1.11
C GLY A 134 1.24 14.09 2.18
N GLY A 135 2.35 13.46 2.50
CA GLY A 135 2.51 12.52 3.62
C GLY A 135 2.65 13.21 4.97
N GLY A 136 2.78 14.52 5.00
CA GLY A 136 2.95 15.32 6.19
C GLY A 136 4.38 15.33 6.73
N GLU A 137 5.37 14.96 5.92
CA GLU A 137 6.76 14.84 6.33
C GLU A 137 7.30 16.16 6.92
N GLU A 138 6.94 17.28 6.30
CA GLU A 138 7.36 18.60 6.70
C GLU A 138 6.37 19.27 7.66
N THR A 139 5.08 19.12 7.40
CA THR A 139 4.01 19.87 8.08
C THR A 139 3.60 19.27 9.42
N ARG A 140 3.77 17.96 9.66
CA ARG A 140 3.42 17.31 10.93
C ARG A 140 4.24 17.77 12.13
N SER A 141 5.36 18.43 11.91
CA SER A 141 6.18 19.02 12.97
C SER A 141 5.76 20.47 13.31
N ASN A 142 4.83 21.04 12.55
CA ASN A 142 4.35 22.40 12.75
C ASN A 142 3.21 22.43 13.79
N PRO A 143 3.43 23.01 14.99
CA PRO A 143 2.43 23.00 16.05
C PRO A 143 1.17 23.81 15.69
N TRP A 144 1.29 24.86 14.89
CA TRP A 144 0.13 25.68 14.50
C TRP A 144 -0.81 24.91 13.54
N LEU A 145 -0.25 24.10 12.65
CA LEU A 145 -1.07 23.22 11.81
C LEU A 145 -1.71 22.12 12.64
N ALA A 146 -1.00 21.58 13.62
CA ALA A 146 -1.55 20.57 14.53
C ALA A 146 -2.73 21.12 15.37
N GLU A 147 -2.76 22.41 15.69
CA GLU A 147 -3.88 23.05 16.36
C GLU A 147 -5.16 23.08 15.53
N LEU A 148 -5.05 23.07 14.19
CA LEU A 148 -6.22 23.05 13.30
C LEU A 148 -6.90 21.68 13.26
N GLN A 149 -6.13 20.61 13.48
CA GLN A 149 -6.64 19.24 13.51
C GLN A 149 -5.90 18.41 14.57
N GLN A 150 -6.34 18.51 15.80
CA GLN A 150 -5.65 17.95 16.96
C GLN A 150 -5.86 16.44 17.16
N GLU A 151 -7.02 15.92 16.79
CA GLU A 151 -7.42 14.54 17.04
C GLU A 151 -7.63 13.78 15.75
N MET A 152 -7.15 12.54 15.72
CA MET A 152 -7.49 11.60 14.66
C MET A 152 -8.97 11.22 14.77
N PHE A 153 -9.62 11.15 13.63
CA PHE A 153 -11.04 10.85 13.55
C PHE A 153 -11.35 9.75 12.53
N VAL A 154 -12.56 9.21 12.63
CA VAL A 154 -13.17 8.40 11.58
C VAL A 154 -14.45 9.07 11.11
N GLU A 155 -14.54 9.36 9.80
CA GLU A 155 -15.79 9.82 9.20
C GLU A 155 -16.77 8.66 9.08
N ILE A 156 -17.98 8.87 9.59
CA ILE A 156 -19.04 7.87 9.62
C ILE A 156 -20.30 8.49 9.05
N ASN A 157 -20.96 7.79 8.13
CA ASN A 157 -22.24 8.21 7.60
C ASN A 157 -23.30 8.28 8.72
N PRO A 158 -24.22 9.27 8.73
CA PRO A 158 -25.25 9.40 9.76
C PRO A 158 -26.15 8.17 9.92
N GLU A 159 -26.48 7.46 8.84
CA GLU A 159 -27.27 6.22 8.91
C GLU A 159 -26.50 5.13 9.65
N THR A 160 -25.23 4.94 9.31
CA THR A 160 -24.35 3.97 9.95
C THR A 160 -24.10 4.30 11.42
N ALA A 161 -23.89 5.58 11.73
CA ALA A 161 -23.72 6.05 13.10
C ALA A 161 -24.97 5.77 13.93
N THR A 162 -26.14 6.10 13.40
CA THR A 162 -27.44 5.87 14.07
C THR A 162 -27.69 4.37 14.31
N ALA A 163 -27.47 3.54 13.28
CA ALA A 163 -27.67 2.10 13.36
C ALA A 163 -26.76 1.43 14.41
N ARG A 164 -25.62 2.04 14.71
CA ARG A 164 -24.62 1.55 15.67
C ARG A 164 -24.65 2.28 17.02
N GLY A 165 -25.54 3.26 17.19
CA GLY A 165 -25.64 4.06 18.41
C GLY A 165 -24.44 4.99 18.66
N ILE A 166 -23.67 5.30 17.62
CA ILE A 166 -22.47 6.15 17.70
C ILE A 166 -22.87 7.62 17.58
N ARG A 167 -22.38 8.46 18.51
CA ARG A 167 -22.59 9.90 18.49
C ARG A 167 -21.37 10.64 17.95
N ASN A 168 -21.61 11.79 17.34
CA ASN A 168 -20.52 12.65 16.89
C ASN A 168 -19.63 13.07 18.07
N GLY A 169 -18.30 12.99 17.88
CA GLY A 169 -17.31 13.29 18.91
C GLY A 169 -17.01 12.15 19.89
N GLU A 170 -17.76 11.05 19.84
CA GLU A 170 -17.53 9.87 20.70
C GLU A 170 -16.27 9.12 20.29
N ARG A 171 -15.61 8.47 21.26
CA ARG A 171 -14.47 7.59 20.96
C ARG A 171 -14.98 6.23 20.53
N VAL A 172 -14.50 5.75 19.40
CA VAL A 172 -14.87 4.46 18.84
C VAL A 172 -13.62 3.65 18.50
N TRP A 173 -13.80 2.34 18.51
CA TRP A 173 -12.79 1.42 18.02
C TRP A 173 -13.06 1.08 16.56
N VAL A 174 -12.01 1.13 15.74
CA VAL A 174 -12.03 0.63 14.38
C VAL A 174 -11.18 -0.64 14.35
N SER A 175 -11.83 -1.78 14.18
CA SER A 175 -11.20 -3.10 14.14
C SER A 175 -11.11 -3.63 12.70
N SER A 176 -10.12 -4.46 12.41
CA SER A 176 -9.91 -5.05 11.10
C SER A 176 -9.56 -6.54 11.15
N PRO A 177 -9.60 -7.25 10.02
CA PRO A 177 -9.24 -8.68 9.96
C PRO A 177 -7.80 -9.02 10.37
N THR A 178 -6.93 -8.03 10.52
CA THR A 178 -5.57 -8.24 11.03
C THR A 178 -5.56 -8.62 12.52
N GLY A 179 -6.69 -8.45 13.21
CA GLY A 179 -6.79 -8.56 14.67
C GLY A 179 -6.40 -7.27 15.40
N ALA A 180 -5.90 -6.27 14.67
CA ALA A 180 -5.61 -4.96 15.23
C ALA A 180 -6.85 -4.06 15.29
N ARG A 181 -6.81 -3.10 16.19
CA ARG A 181 -7.84 -2.06 16.33
C ARG A 181 -7.20 -0.73 16.70
N ILE A 182 -7.83 0.34 16.29
CA ILE A 182 -7.40 1.70 16.62
C ILE A 182 -8.53 2.47 17.29
N ASN A 183 -8.19 3.35 18.21
CA ASN A 183 -9.16 4.14 18.97
C ASN A 183 -9.15 5.60 18.49
N VAL A 184 -10.24 6.04 17.89
CA VAL A 184 -10.34 7.34 17.21
C VAL A 184 -11.65 8.06 17.56
N GLN A 185 -11.74 9.34 17.26
CA GLN A 185 -12.95 10.13 17.47
C GLN A 185 -13.91 9.94 16.28
N ALA A 186 -15.19 9.77 16.55
CA ALA A 186 -16.20 9.70 15.51
C ALA A 186 -16.54 11.09 14.97
N LEU A 187 -16.47 11.26 13.65
CA LEU A 187 -16.97 12.42 12.91
C LEU A 187 -18.16 11.98 12.06
N VAL A 188 -19.36 12.24 12.55
CA VAL A 188 -20.58 11.88 11.84
C VAL A 188 -20.84 12.89 10.74
N THR A 189 -20.79 12.45 9.49
CA THR A 189 -20.87 13.32 8.31
C THR A 189 -21.41 12.59 7.09
N PRO A 190 -22.17 13.26 6.20
CA PRO A 190 -22.65 12.67 4.95
C PRO A 190 -21.57 12.61 3.85
N ARG A 191 -20.32 12.98 4.13
CA ARG A 191 -19.21 12.94 3.14
C ARG A 191 -18.85 11.54 2.71
N VAL A 192 -19.14 10.54 3.52
CA VAL A 192 -18.93 9.12 3.21
C VAL A 192 -20.25 8.40 3.05
N GLY A 193 -20.28 7.35 2.23
CA GLY A 193 -21.45 6.48 2.09
C GLY A 193 -21.69 5.59 3.33
N PRO A 194 -22.89 5.00 3.48
CA PRO A 194 -23.22 4.21 4.66
C PRO A 194 -22.38 2.93 4.84
N ASP A 195 -21.77 2.45 3.76
CA ASP A 195 -20.93 1.24 3.77
C ASP A 195 -19.43 1.57 3.88
N THR A 196 -19.08 2.84 4.04
CA THR A 196 -17.69 3.31 3.98
C THR A 196 -17.38 4.22 5.16
N VAL A 197 -16.17 4.09 5.67
CA VAL A 197 -15.58 5.01 6.64
C VAL A 197 -14.27 5.56 6.10
N PHE A 198 -13.93 6.80 6.46
CA PHE A 198 -12.68 7.43 6.10
C PHE A 198 -11.86 7.73 7.34
N LEU A 199 -10.57 7.39 7.30
CA LEU A 199 -9.61 7.73 8.35
C LEU A 199 -8.39 8.42 7.74
N PRO A 200 -8.00 9.61 8.23
CA PRO A 200 -6.78 10.24 7.76
C PRO A 200 -5.54 9.51 8.27
N PHE A 201 -4.50 9.44 7.47
CA PHE A 201 -3.16 9.18 7.98
C PHE A 201 -2.52 10.50 8.48
N HIS A 202 -1.29 10.58 8.87
CA HIS A 202 -0.53 11.69 9.48
C HIS A 202 -0.37 11.61 10.99
N PHE A 203 -1.13 10.79 11.68
CA PHE A 203 -1.12 10.68 13.14
C PHE A 203 -0.18 9.57 13.61
N SER A 204 0.39 9.77 14.78
CA SER A 204 1.24 8.80 15.47
C SER A 204 1.30 9.08 16.98
N GLY A 205 2.04 8.23 17.71
CA GLY A 205 2.22 8.40 19.16
C GLY A 205 1.20 7.68 20.02
N ARG A 206 0.24 6.98 19.40
CA ARG A 206 -0.64 6.00 20.04
C ARG A 206 -0.59 4.68 19.29
N TRP A 207 -0.80 3.60 19.98
CA TRP A 207 -0.88 2.26 19.40
C TRP A 207 -1.94 1.43 20.09
N GLN A 208 -3.00 1.10 19.37
CA GLN A 208 -4.13 0.33 19.86
C GLN A 208 -4.69 0.86 21.20
N GLY A 209 -4.86 2.17 21.30
CA GLY A 209 -5.36 2.86 22.48
C GLY A 209 -4.31 3.26 23.50
N GLU A 210 -3.11 2.70 23.44
CA GLU A 210 -2.04 3.03 24.37
C GLU A 210 -1.31 4.32 23.98
N ASP A 211 -0.95 5.12 24.97
CA ASP A 211 -0.07 6.27 24.79
C ASP A 211 1.39 5.80 24.76
N MET A 212 2.04 5.97 23.63
CA MET A 212 3.43 5.55 23.43
C MET A 212 4.46 6.53 24.00
N LYS A 213 4.02 7.62 24.64
CA LYS A 213 4.92 8.60 25.26
C LYS A 213 6.02 8.00 26.14
N PRO A 214 5.75 7.01 27.00
CA PRO A 214 6.78 6.41 27.84
C PRO A 214 7.93 5.72 27.09
N TYR A 215 7.72 5.40 25.81
CA TYR A 215 8.67 4.68 24.97
C TYR A 215 9.47 5.59 24.02
N TYR A 216 9.11 6.88 23.97
CA TYR A 216 9.86 7.85 23.16
C TYR A 216 11.00 8.47 23.96
N PRO A 217 12.16 8.68 23.33
CA PRO A 217 13.20 9.51 23.93
C PRO A 217 12.70 10.93 24.22
N ASP A 218 13.31 11.60 25.18
CA ASP A 218 12.99 12.98 25.49
C ASP A 218 13.09 13.87 24.26
N GLY A 219 12.05 14.66 24.02
CA GLY A 219 11.94 15.56 22.87
C GLY A 219 11.54 14.89 21.54
N ALA A 220 11.37 13.57 21.49
CA ALA A 220 11.02 12.84 20.26
C ALA A 220 9.51 12.61 20.06
N MET A 221 8.67 13.19 20.92
CA MET A 221 7.21 13.00 20.79
C MET A 221 6.67 13.64 19.52
N PRO A 222 5.79 12.92 18.77
CA PRO A 222 5.09 13.52 17.63
C PRO A 222 4.24 14.72 18.06
N VAL A 223 4.27 15.80 17.27
CA VAL A 223 3.39 16.95 17.47
C VAL A 223 1.95 16.58 17.12
N VAL A 224 1.76 15.93 15.99
CA VAL A 224 0.46 15.41 15.56
C VAL A 224 0.26 14.01 16.16
N ARG A 225 -0.61 13.93 17.16
CA ARG A 225 -0.79 12.73 17.96
C ARG A 225 -2.09 12.01 17.66
N GLY A 226 -2.02 10.70 17.55
CA GLY A 226 -3.15 9.81 17.34
C GLY A 226 -2.70 8.40 17.03
N GLU A 227 -3.63 7.60 16.57
CA GLU A 227 -3.35 6.26 16.07
C GLU A 227 -2.74 6.30 14.66
N ALA A 228 -1.92 5.34 14.31
CA ALA A 228 -1.51 5.14 12.93
C ALA A 228 -2.58 4.32 12.19
N VAL A 229 -3.21 4.90 11.17
CA VAL A 229 -4.24 4.19 10.39
C VAL A 229 -3.74 2.85 9.83
N ASN A 230 -2.47 2.78 9.48
CA ASN A 230 -1.85 1.57 8.94
C ASN A 230 -1.80 0.39 9.95
N THR A 231 -2.01 0.63 11.23
CA THR A 231 -2.18 -0.44 12.23
C THR A 231 -3.40 -1.31 11.90
N ALA A 232 -4.48 -0.71 11.38
CA ALA A 232 -5.71 -1.40 11.05
C ALA A 232 -5.87 -1.73 9.55
N THR A 233 -4.98 -1.26 8.66
CA THR A 233 -5.09 -1.57 7.24
C THR A 233 -4.71 -3.02 6.94
N THR A 234 -5.41 -3.61 5.98
CA THR A 234 -5.01 -4.88 5.37
C THR A 234 -4.05 -4.63 4.22
N TYR A 235 -3.49 -5.67 3.66
CA TYR A 235 -2.66 -5.58 2.48
C TYR A 235 -3.21 -6.45 1.35
N GLY A 236 -3.10 -5.94 0.17
CA GLY A 236 -3.40 -6.56 -1.09
C GLY A 236 -2.80 -5.72 -2.19
N TYR A 237 -3.08 -6.06 -3.41
CA TYR A 237 -2.56 -5.33 -4.57
C TYR A 237 -3.47 -5.52 -5.77
N ASP A 238 -3.51 -4.50 -6.59
CA ASP A 238 -4.13 -4.58 -7.92
C ASP A 238 -3.36 -5.58 -8.78
N ILE A 239 -4.10 -6.52 -9.36
CA ILE A 239 -3.48 -7.63 -10.07
C ILE A 239 -2.83 -7.22 -11.39
N VAL A 240 -3.22 -6.10 -11.97
CA VAL A 240 -2.70 -5.60 -13.24
C VAL A 240 -1.49 -4.70 -13.00
N THR A 241 -1.61 -3.76 -12.09
CA THR A 241 -0.59 -2.73 -11.85
C THR A 241 0.35 -3.06 -10.70
N MET A 242 0.01 -4.04 -9.87
CA MET A 242 0.72 -4.39 -8.64
C MET A 242 0.75 -3.23 -7.62
N MET A 243 -0.17 -2.29 -7.75
CA MET A 243 -0.34 -1.21 -6.78
C MET A 243 -0.98 -1.74 -5.50
N GLN A 244 -0.56 -1.21 -4.37
CA GLN A 244 -1.14 -1.59 -3.08
C GLN A 244 -2.58 -1.11 -2.95
N GLU A 245 -3.44 -1.97 -2.43
CA GLU A 245 -4.87 -1.70 -2.19
C GLU A 245 -5.18 -1.49 -0.71
N THR A 246 -4.30 -0.84 0.03
CA THR A 246 -4.48 -0.59 1.46
C THR A 246 -5.64 0.34 1.79
N LYS A 247 -6.15 1.07 0.79
CA LYS A 247 -7.28 2.00 0.94
C LYS A 247 -8.66 1.37 0.76
N THR A 248 -8.72 0.06 0.70
CA THR A 248 -9.96 -0.72 0.58
C THR A 248 -10.03 -1.82 1.62
N THR A 249 -9.50 -1.55 2.80
CA THR A 249 -9.55 -2.45 3.95
C THR A 249 -10.99 -2.62 4.43
N ILE A 250 -11.37 -3.84 4.80
CA ILE A 250 -12.63 -4.05 5.51
C ILE A 250 -12.44 -3.84 7.02
N CYS A 251 -13.43 -3.25 7.67
CA CYS A 251 -13.38 -2.95 9.09
C CYS A 251 -14.74 -3.07 9.77
N ASN A 252 -14.72 -2.99 11.09
CA ASN A 252 -15.92 -2.84 11.92
C ASN A 252 -15.72 -1.68 12.91
N LEU A 253 -16.83 -1.09 13.35
CA LEU A 253 -16.87 -0.03 14.37
C LEU A 253 -17.49 -0.61 15.65
N GLU A 254 -16.82 -0.35 16.78
CA GLU A 254 -17.22 -0.78 18.13
C GLU A 254 -17.19 0.39 19.11
#